data_94756cae12b7967ac7a63953bba6a481
#
_entry.id   94756cae12b7967ac7a63953bba6a481
#
_cell.length_a   1.000
_cell.length_b   1.000
_cell.length_c   1.000
_cell.angle_alpha   90.00
_cell.angle_beta   90.00
_cell.angle_gamma   90.00
#
_symmetry.space_group_name_H-M   'P 1'
#
loop_
_entity.id
_entity.type
_entity.pdbx_description
1 polymer ?
#
loop_
_entity_poly.entity_id
_entity_poly.type
_entity_poly.pdbx_seq_one_letter_code
_entity_poly.pdbx_strand_id
1 'polypeptide(L)'
;TGCSDELNRASEKVNSLSGTWKKVLSFDRSPEGWAFLIKGESEAEVLENFAETKRELLNLVAMYPKVEYFGGLGSIVQRIGDIQNSYKEAARAFSSRFFLDANQIADSADMVSLHNEEDGKIDVSKMLSKKREHELVEKFVKNGTVEEVDSFLDELFQGIGEQNCKSLLYRQYVVMDLFFCATDFLGNLEIGTEELPEECRDINQIVVKAGN
;
A
#
# COMPACT_ATOMS: atom_id res chain seq x y z
N THR A 1 23.78 -5.17 5.74
CA THR A 1 24.63 -4.19 5.01
C THR A 1 24.49 -4.33 3.49
N GLY A 2 24.54 -5.53 2.88
CA GLY A 2 24.53 -5.70 1.43
C GLY A 2 23.22 -5.33 0.71
N CYS A 3 22.06 -5.48 1.33
CA CYS A 3 20.77 -5.12 0.73
C CYS A 3 20.58 -3.59 0.69
N SER A 4 20.94 -2.89 1.76
CA SER A 4 20.90 -1.43 1.84
C SER A 4 21.79 -0.76 0.80
N ASP A 5 22.97 -1.31 0.52
CA ASP A 5 23.90 -0.76 -0.47
C ASP A 5 23.37 -0.94 -1.91
N GLU A 6 22.75 -2.09 -2.21
CA GLU A 6 22.10 -2.32 -3.52
C GLU A 6 20.90 -1.41 -3.73
N LEU A 7 20.07 -1.21 -2.69
CA LEU A 7 18.93 -0.30 -2.73
C LEU A 7 19.37 1.15 -3.02
N ASN A 8 20.38 1.64 -2.32
CA ASN A 8 20.90 2.99 -2.54
C ASN A 8 21.42 3.17 -3.98
N ARG A 9 22.18 2.19 -4.50
CA ARG A 9 22.65 2.22 -5.88
C ARG A 9 21.54 2.15 -6.91
N ALA A 10 20.51 1.34 -6.65
CA ALA A 10 19.33 1.28 -7.51
C ALA A 10 18.59 2.63 -7.51
N SER A 11 18.44 3.25 -6.34
CA SER A 11 17.82 4.57 -6.18
C SER A 11 18.57 5.67 -6.96
N GLU A 12 19.89 5.75 -6.83
CA GLU A 12 20.72 6.68 -7.58
C GLU A 12 20.58 6.48 -9.11
N LYS A 13 20.49 5.21 -9.53
CA LYS A 13 20.29 4.88 -10.95
C LYS A 13 18.92 5.27 -11.46
N VAL A 14 17.83 5.09 -10.67
CA VAL A 14 16.50 5.56 -11.02
C VAL A 14 16.49 7.07 -11.19
N ASN A 15 17.10 7.83 -10.28
CA ASN A 15 17.23 9.28 -10.38
C ASN A 15 17.97 9.71 -11.64
N SER A 16 19.08 9.04 -11.95
CA SER A 16 19.86 9.32 -13.17
C SER A 16 19.07 9.00 -14.44
N LEU A 17 18.38 7.86 -14.47
CA LEU A 17 17.58 7.40 -15.61
C LEU A 17 16.37 8.33 -15.85
N SER A 18 15.65 8.67 -14.79
CA SER A 18 14.47 9.51 -14.86
C SER A 18 14.74 10.91 -15.43
N GLY A 19 15.94 11.45 -15.21
CA GLY A 19 16.39 12.72 -15.79
C GLY A 19 16.58 12.69 -17.31
N THR A 20 16.64 11.51 -17.94
CA THR A 20 16.76 11.35 -19.41
C THR A 20 15.41 11.30 -20.11
N TRP A 21 14.32 11.05 -19.40
CA TRP A 21 12.99 10.89 -19.99
C TRP A 21 12.35 12.24 -20.35
N LYS A 22 11.95 12.39 -21.60
CA LYS A 22 11.33 13.64 -22.08
C LYS A 22 9.81 13.68 -21.81
N LYS A 23 9.18 12.52 -21.77
CA LYS A 23 7.71 12.36 -21.65
C LYS A 23 7.27 11.96 -20.24
N VAL A 24 8.19 11.87 -19.28
CA VAL A 24 7.93 11.48 -17.89
C VAL A 24 8.44 12.58 -16.96
N LEU A 25 7.61 12.94 -15.99
CA LEU A 25 8.04 13.74 -14.85
C LEU A 25 8.18 12.79 -13.66
N SER A 26 9.34 12.80 -13.04
CA SER A 26 9.65 12.02 -11.86
C SER A 26 9.65 12.88 -10.60
N PHE A 27 9.08 12.35 -9.54
CA PHE A 27 9.02 12.98 -8.23
C PHE A 27 9.61 12.00 -7.24
N ASP A 28 10.72 12.39 -6.62
CA ASP A 28 11.32 11.65 -5.52
C ASP A 28 10.46 11.85 -4.26
N ARG A 29 9.98 10.76 -3.69
CA ARG A 29 9.19 10.71 -2.48
C ARG A 29 9.89 9.93 -1.38
N SER A 30 11.21 9.99 -1.33
CA SER A 30 11.99 9.27 -0.32
C SER A 30 11.48 9.55 1.10
N PRO A 31 11.33 8.52 1.94
CA PRO A 31 11.77 7.12 1.76
C PRO A 31 10.78 6.21 1.01
N GLU A 32 9.62 6.70 0.58
CA GLU A 32 8.51 5.93 0.01
C GLU A 32 8.77 5.44 -1.42
N GLY A 33 9.68 6.05 -2.16
CA GLY A 33 10.03 5.71 -3.54
C GLY A 33 9.83 6.86 -4.53
N TRP A 34 9.33 6.57 -5.72
CA TRP A 34 9.12 7.55 -6.80
C TRP A 34 7.68 7.55 -7.29
N ALA A 35 7.19 8.74 -7.64
CA ALA A 35 6.00 8.89 -8.45
C ALA A 35 6.39 9.36 -9.85
N PHE A 36 5.80 8.74 -10.88
CA PHE A 36 6.05 9.07 -12.29
C PHE A 36 4.76 9.54 -12.94
N LEU A 37 4.76 10.75 -13.48
CA LEU A 37 3.70 11.26 -14.33
C LEU A 37 4.10 11.10 -15.80
N ILE A 38 3.44 10.18 -16.48
CA ILE A 38 3.71 9.85 -17.88
C ILE A 38 2.76 10.67 -18.77
N LYS A 39 3.29 11.31 -19.77
CA LYS A 39 2.58 12.24 -20.66
C LYS A 39 2.55 11.72 -22.09
N GLY A 40 1.50 12.06 -22.83
CA GLY A 40 1.35 11.85 -24.27
C GLY A 40 0.28 12.77 -24.83
N GLU A 41 0.25 12.95 -26.14
CA GLU A 41 -0.77 13.74 -26.84
C GLU A 41 -2.05 12.91 -27.09
N SER A 42 -1.96 11.60 -26.94
CA SER A 42 -3.07 10.65 -27.03
C SER A 42 -2.92 9.53 -26.01
N GLU A 43 -4.01 8.83 -25.74
CA GLU A 43 -4.01 7.64 -24.86
C GLU A 43 -3.04 6.56 -25.35
N ALA A 44 -3.02 6.32 -26.68
CA ALA A 44 -2.09 5.36 -27.29
C ALA A 44 -0.62 5.74 -27.03
N GLU A 45 -0.28 7.03 -27.14
CA GLU A 45 1.07 7.51 -26.86
C GLU A 45 1.41 7.41 -25.37
N VAL A 46 0.46 7.65 -24.45
CA VAL A 46 0.68 7.47 -23.02
C VAL A 46 0.99 6.01 -22.70
N LEU A 47 0.24 5.07 -23.30
CA LEU A 47 0.46 3.64 -23.13
C LEU A 47 1.83 3.19 -23.68
N GLU A 48 2.24 3.71 -24.83
CA GLU A 48 3.56 3.44 -25.41
C GLU A 48 4.68 3.97 -24.50
N ASN A 49 4.59 5.22 -24.06
CA ASN A 49 5.55 5.84 -23.15
C ASN A 49 5.60 5.10 -21.79
N PHE A 50 4.46 4.63 -21.30
CA PHE A 50 4.40 3.78 -20.10
C PHE A 50 5.13 2.46 -20.32
N ALA A 51 4.86 1.76 -21.44
CA ALA A 51 5.50 0.49 -21.72
C ALA A 51 7.03 0.63 -21.83
N GLU A 52 7.51 1.71 -22.44
CA GLU A 52 8.93 2.02 -22.55
C GLU A 52 9.55 2.29 -21.17
N THR A 53 8.94 3.19 -20.38
CA THR A 53 9.39 3.53 -19.03
C THR A 53 9.41 2.31 -18.12
N LYS A 54 8.36 1.50 -18.15
CA LYS A 54 8.26 0.24 -17.41
C LYS A 54 9.41 -0.70 -17.78
N ARG A 55 9.67 -0.90 -19.07
CA ARG A 55 10.75 -1.77 -19.55
C ARG A 55 12.11 -1.31 -19.05
N GLU A 56 12.39 -0.01 -19.09
CA GLU A 56 13.66 0.55 -18.61
C GLU A 56 13.83 0.38 -17.10
N LEU A 57 12.76 0.64 -16.32
CA LEU A 57 12.77 0.40 -14.87
C LEU A 57 12.98 -1.06 -14.53
N LEU A 58 12.29 -1.99 -15.19
CA LEU A 58 12.46 -3.43 -14.98
C LEU A 58 13.86 -3.91 -15.32
N ASN A 59 14.44 -3.42 -16.41
CA ASN A 59 15.82 -3.73 -16.78
C ASN A 59 16.81 -3.21 -15.74
N LEU A 60 16.55 -2.03 -15.17
CA LEU A 60 17.36 -1.48 -14.10
C LEU A 60 17.29 -2.33 -12.83
N VAL A 61 16.09 -2.67 -12.37
CA VAL A 61 15.90 -3.48 -11.16
C VAL A 61 16.51 -4.87 -11.33
N ALA A 62 16.43 -5.47 -12.52
CA ALA A 62 17.05 -6.76 -12.81
C ALA A 62 18.59 -6.80 -12.58
N MET A 63 19.26 -5.63 -12.56
CA MET A 63 20.68 -5.54 -12.21
C MET A 63 20.95 -5.64 -10.69
N TYR A 64 19.90 -5.61 -9.87
CA TYR A 64 19.97 -5.63 -8.41
C TYR A 64 19.09 -6.75 -7.82
N PRO A 65 19.55 -8.01 -7.83
CA PRO A 65 18.72 -9.18 -7.50
C PRO A 65 18.14 -9.22 -6.09
N LYS A 66 18.66 -8.40 -5.18
CA LYS A 66 18.17 -8.29 -3.80
C LYS A 66 17.21 -7.13 -3.58
N VAL A 67 16.93 -6.38 -4.64
CA VAL A 67 15.98 -5.26 -4.58
C VAL A 67 14.65 -5.73 -5.10
N GLU A 68 13.66 -5.69 -4.24
CA GLU A 68 12.26 -5.91 -4.60
C GLU A 68 11.63 -4.58 -4.97
N TYR A 69 10.62 -4.62 -5.86
CA TYR A 69 9.86 -3.45 -6.24
C TYR A 69 8.36 -3.74 -6.15
N PHE A 70 7.60 -2.68 -6.01
CA PHE A 70 6.15 -2.70 -6.19
C PHE A 70 5.73 -1.37 -6.81
N GLY A 71 4.76 -1.39 -7.72
CA GLY A 71 4.22 -0.20 -8.35
C GLY A 71 2.69 -0.18 -8.30
N GLY A 72 2.11 1.01 -8.20
CA GLY A 72 0.67 1.24 -8.38
C GLY A 72 0.43 2.08 -9.63
N LEU A 73 -0.57 1.72 -10.42
CA LEU A 73 -0.95 2.42 -11.65
C LEU A 73 -2.33 3.06 -11.48
N GLY A 74 -2.44 4.35 -11.77
CA GLY A 74 -3.71 5.08 -11.86
C GLY A 74 -4.19 5.20 -13.28
N SER A 75 -5.45 5.60 -13.46
CA SER A 75 -6.09 5.76 -14.75
C SER A 75 -5.46 6.87 -15.60
N ILE A 76 -5.60 6.73 -16.92
CA ILE A 76 -5.23 7.79 -17.87
C ILE A 76 -6.27 8.90 -17.81
N VAL A 77 -5.81 10.15 -17.66
CA VAL A 77 -6.68 11.33 -17.58
C VAL A 77 -6.33 12.34 -18.66
N GLN A 78 -7.32 13.09 -19.13
CA GLN A 78 -7.14 14.05 -20.21
C GLN A 78 -6.98 15.49 -19.72
N ARG A 79 -7.26 15.76 -18.44
CA ARG A 79 -7.21 17.11 -17.88
C ARG A 79 -6.24 17.15 -16.71
N ILE A 80 -5.51 18.24 -16.60
CA ILE A 80 -4.58 18.48 -15.48
C ILE A 80 -5.30 18.40 -14.12
N GLY A 81 -6.55 18.89 -14.05
CA GLY A 81 -7.34 18.83 -12.83
C GLY A 81 -7.67 17.41 -12.34
N ASP A 82 -7.64 16.43 -13.23
CA ASP A 82 -7.94 15.03 -12.91
C ASP A 82 -6.70 14.21 -12.50
N ILE A 83 -5.50 14.80 -12.62
CA ILE A 83 -4.23 14.15 -12.22
C ILE A 83 -4.29 13.72 -10.74
N GLN A 84 -4.90 14.54 -9.89
CA GLN A 84 -5.06 14.19 -8.47
C GLN A 84 -5.85 12.89 -8.27
N ASN A 85 -6.87 12.65 -9.09
CA ASN A 85 -7.67 11.42 -9.01
C ASN A 85 -6.86 10.21 -9.48
N SER A 86 -6.20 10.33 -10.64
CA SER A 86 -5.28 9.29 -11.13
C SER A 86 -4.18 8.96 -10.11
N TYR A 87 -3.62 9.98 -9.46
CA TYR A 87 -2.63 9.77 -8.41
C TYR A 87 -3.20 9.03 -7.19
N LYS A 88 -4.41 9.37 -6.75
CA LYS A 88 -5.08 8.65 -5.64
C LYS A 88 -5.35 7.19 -6.00
N GLU A 89 -5.75 6.91 -7.24
CA GLU A 89 -5.93 5.54 -7.73
C GLU A 89 -4.60 4.77 -7.74
N ALA A 90 -3.52 5.39 -8.24
CA ALA A 90 -2.18 4.81 -8.20
C ALA A 90 -1.71 4.54 -6.75
N ALA A 91 -1.94 5.48 -5.84
CA ALA A 91 -1.59 5.32 -4.43
C ALA A 91 -2.39 4.18 -3.77
N ARG A 92 -3.68 4.06 -4.09
CA ARG A 92 -4.52 2.94 -3.64
C ARG A 92 -3.99 1.60 -4.18
N ALA A 93 -3.70 1.52 -5.47
CA ALA A 93 -3.10 0.32 -6.06
C ALA A 93 -1.73 0.01 -5.45
N PHE A 94 -0.94 1.03 -5.09
CA PHE A 94 0.35 0.85 -4.42
C PHE A 94 0.22 0.32 -2.99
N SER A 95 -0.84 0.68 -2.24
CA SER A 95 -1.06 0.14 -0.89
C SER A 95 -1.35 -1.36 -0.88
N SER A 96 -1.77 -1.94 -2.01
CA SER A 96 -1.93 -3.40 -2.12
C SER A 96 -0.61 -4.19 -2.00
N ARG A 97 0.55 -3.53 -1.97
CA ARG A 97 1.86 -4.16 -1.68
C ARG A 97 1.91 -4.89 -0.33
N PHE A 98 1.01 -4.56 0.59
CA PHE A 98 0.90 -5.26 1.87
C PHE A 98 0.21 -6.62 1.73
N PHE A 99 -0.60 -6.80 0.69
CA PHE A 99 -1.45 -7.98 0.46
C PHE A 99 -0.97 -8.85 -0.70
N LEU A 100 -0.24 -8.26 -1.65
CA LEU A 100 0.25 -8.91 -2.87
C LEU A 100 1.76 -9.18 -2.79
N ASP A 101 2.21 -10.09 -3.64
CA ASP A 101 3.62 -10.41 -3.76
C ASP A 101 4.42 -9.23 -4.33
N ALA A 102 5.71 -9.14 -3.98
CA ALA A 102 6.63 -8.16 -4.55
C ALA A 102 6.88 -8.42 -6.05
N ASN A 103 7.58 -7.50 -6.69
CA ASN A 103 8.01 -7.56 -8.09
C ASN A 103 6.88 -7.49 -9.12
N GLN A 104 5.87 -6.68 -8.82
CA GLN A 104 4.76 -6.41 -9.74
C GLN A 104 4.30 -4.95 -9.74
N ILE A 105 3.48 -4.61 -10.73
CA ILE A 105 2.78 -3.32 -10.82
C ILE A 105 1.28 -3.64 -10.80
N ALA A 106 0.59 -3.17 -9.74
CA ALA A 106 -0.84 -3.33 -9.58
C ALA A 106 -1.58 -2.23 -10.33
N ASP A 107 -2.66 -2.59 -11.03
CA ASP A 107 -3.57 -1.65 -11.67
C ASP A 107 -4.84 -1.50 -10.79
N SER A 108 -5.27 -0.27 -10.58
CA SER A 108 -6.50 0.02 -9.85
C SER A 108 -7.75 -0.62 -10.49
N ALA A 109 -7.74 -0.79 -11.82
CA ALA A 109 -8.83 -1.42 -12.55
C ALA A 109 -8.91 -2.94 -12.30
N ASP A 110 -7.78 -3.60 -12.14
CA ASP A 110 -7.72 -5.05 -11.87
C ASP A 110 -8.10 -5.38 -10.42
N MET A 111 -7.89 -4.44 -9.49
CA MET A 111 -8.25 -4.61 -8.08
C MET A 111 -9.77 -4.76 -7.86
N VAL A 112 -10.59 -4.10 -8.68
CA VAL A 112 -12.06 -4.21 -8.61
C VAL A 112 -12.55 -5.61 -8.98
N SER A 113 -11.82 -6.34 -9.84
CA SER A 113 -12.20 -7.68 -10.29
C SER A 113 -11.84 -8.79 -9.29
N LEU A 114 -10.84 -8.60 -8.45
CA LEU A 114 -10.41 -9.59 -7.46
C LEU A 114 -11.40 -9.74 -6.28
N HIS A 115 -12.31 -8.77 -6.09
CA HIS A 115 -13.25 -8.75 -4.96
C HIS A 115 -14.65 -9.33 -5.29
N ASN A 116 -14.90 -9.75 -6.53
CA ASN A 116 -16.24 -10.19 -6.96
C ASN A 116 -16.48 -11.71 -6.88
N GLU A 117 -15.56 -12.51 -6.37
CA GLU A 117 -15.74 -13.95 -6.19
C GLU A 117 -15.53 -14.36 -4.74
N GLU A 118 -16.61 -14.43 -3.94
CA GLU A 118 -16.95 -15.60 -3.15
C GLU A 118 -18.20 -15.41 -2.26
N ASP A 119 -19.11 -16.34 -2.47
CA ASP A 119 -20.40 -16.54 -1.83
C ASP A 119 -20.29 -16.82 -0.31
N GLY A 120 -21.19 -16.18 0.44
CA GLY A 120 -21.33 -16.14 1.89
C GLY A 120 -21.41 -17.46 2.66
N LYS A 121 -20.29 -18.13 2.87
CA LYS A 121 -20.12 -19.16 3.92
C LYS A 121 -18.97 -18.79 4.85
N ILE A 122 -19.27 -18.72 6.15
CA ILE A 122 -18.25 -18.60 7.19
C ILE A 122 -17.40 -19.87 7.14
N ASP A 123 -16.25 -19.79 6.51
CA ASP A 123 -15.30 -20.88 6.47
C ASP A 123 -14.37 -20.75 7.68
N VAL A 124 -14.47 -21.72 8.61
CA VAL A 124 -13.65 -21.79 9.81
C VAL A 124 -12.15 -21.91 9.47
N SER A 125 -11.81 -22.37 8.25
CA SER A 125 -10.43 -22.37 7.74
C SER A 125 -9.90 -20.97 7.50
N LYS A 126 -10.78 -19.99 7.22
CA LYS A 126 -10.43 -18.56 7.16
C LYS A 126 -10.15 -17.95 8.54
N MET A 127 -10.59 -18.57 9.63
CA MET A 127 -10.14 -18.19 10.98
C MET A 127 -8.66 -18.52 11.24
N LEU A 128 -8.04 -19.38 10.45
CA LEU A 128 -6.60 -19.60 10.45
C LEU A 128 -5.82 -18.46 9.74
N SER A 129 -6.51 -17.53 9.09
CA SER A 129 -5.92 -16.32 8.52
C SER A 129 -5.56 -15.25 9.58
N LYS A 130 -5.96 -15.43 10.84
CA LYS A 130 -5.67 -14.48 11.95
C LYS A 130 -4.19 -14.12 12.06
N LYS A 131 -3.30 -15.09 11.85
CA LYS A 131 -1.86 -14.83 11.86
C LYS A 131 -1.45 -13.96 10.68
N ARG A 132 -2.09 -14.13 9.54
CA ARG A 132 -1.83 -13.33 8.32
C ARG A 132 -2.34 -11.88 8.50
N GLU A 133 -3.51 -11.69 9.09
CA GLU A 133 -4.05 -10.34 9.38
C GLU A 133 -3.15 -9.57 10.34
N HIS A 134 -2.72 -10.20 11.41
CA HIS A 134 -1.78 -9.62 12.37
C HIS A 134 -0.45 -9.24 11.71
N GLU A 135 0.13 -10.14 10.89
CA GLU A 135 1.36 -9.89 10.14
C GLU A 135 1.21 -8.72 9.15
N LEU A 136 0.03 -8.57 8.51
CA LEU A 136 -0.27 -7.44 7.61
C LEU A 136 -0.31 -6.11 8.36
N VAL A 137 -0.99 -6.08 9.51
CA VAL A 137 -1.07 -4.89 10.37
C VAL A 137 0.33 -4.50 10.88
N GLU A 138 1.10 -5.46 11.38
CA GLU A 138 2.46 -5.21 11.84
C GLU A 138 3.35 -4.66 10.72
N LYS A 139 3.24 -5.22 9.53
CA LYS A 139 3.97 -4.76 8.34
C LYS A 139 3.56 -3.34 7.94
N PHE A 140 2.26 -3.04 8.00
CA PHE A 140 1.75 -1.70 7.70
C PHE A 140 2.23 -0.67 8.73
N VAL A 141 2.14 -0.96 10.03
CA VAL A 141 2.61 -0.06 11.10
C VAL A 141 4.10 0.27 10.95
N LYS A 142 4.89 -0.70 10.49
CA LYS A 142 6.34 -0.50 10.26
C LYS A 142 6.69 0.28 8.99
N ASN A 143 5.91 0.14 7.92
CA ASN A 143 6.31 0.58 6.58
C ASN A 143 5.23 1.38 5.84
N GLY A 144 4.07 1.59 6.44
CA GLY A 144 2.97 2.35 5.86
C GLY A 144 3.10 3.85 6.11
N THR A 145 2.38 4.64 5.32
CA THR A 145 2.28 6.09 5.48
C THR A 145 0.89 6.49 5.94
N VAL A 146 0.75 7.71 6.46
CA VAL A 146 -0.54 8.24 6.93
C VAL A 146 -1.55 8.31 5.79
N GLU A 147 -1.10 8.65 4.57
CA GLU A 147 -1.94 8.76 3.38
C GLU A 147 -2.48 7.39 2.91
N GLU A 148 -1.84 6.30 3.30
CA GLU A 148 -2.24 4.93 2.92
C GLU A 148 -3.19 4.28 3.93
N VAL A 149 -3.40 4.90 5.11
CA VAL A 149 -4.23 4.32 6.19
C VAL A 149 -5.62 3.94 5.69
N ASP A 150 -6.31 4.86 5.04
CA ASP A 150 -7.68 4.63 4.56
C ASP A 150 -7.73 3.47 3.55
N SER A 151 -6.81 3.45 2.57
CA SER A 151 -6.74 2.39 1.57
C SER A 151 -6.38 1.04 2.18
N PHE A 152 -5.48 1.02 3.15
CA PHE A 152 -5.09 -0.19 3.87
C PHE A 152 -6.26 -0.76 4.68
N LEU A 153 -6.98 0.10 5.41
CA LEU A 153 -8.14 -0.33 6.20
C LEU A 153 -9.27 -0.84 5.29
N ASP A 154 -9.54 -0.17 4.18
CA ASP A 154 -10.53 -0.61 3.21
C ASP A 154 -10.22 -2.02 2.70
N GLU A 155 -8.97 -2.31 2.33
CA GLU A 155 -8.56 -3.63 1.86
C GLU A 155 -8.57 -4.67 2.98
N LEU A 156 -8.12 -4.31 4.18
CA LEU A 156 -8.15 -5.18 5.35
C LEU A 156 -9.59 -5.61 5.66
N PHE A 157 -10.55 -4.67 5.68
CA PHE A 157 -11.95 -4.95 5.94
C PHE A 157 -12.63 -5.70 4.79
N GLN A 158 -12.25 -5.47 3.54
CA GLN A 158 -12.74 -6.25 2.40
C GLN A 158 -12.26 -7.69 2.46
N GLY A 159 -10.99 -7.92 2.81
CA GLY A 159 -10.44 -9.27 3.00
C GLY A 159 -11.13 -10.07 4.12
N ILE A 160 -11.65 -9.38 5.14
CA ILE A 160 -12.41 -9.95 6.25
C ILE A 160 -13.82 -10.41 5.82
N GLY A 161 -14.40 -9.78 4.81
CA GLY A 161 -15.75 -10.03 4.30
C GLY A 161 -16.84 -9.32 5.09
N GLU A 162 -17.88 -8.84 4.38
CA GLU A 162 -18.98 -8.04 4.95
C GLU A 162 -19.70 -8.67 6.15
N GLN A 163 -19.82 -10.01 6.17
CA GLN A 163 -20.53 -10.69 7.26
C GLN A 163 -19.73 -10.65 8.57
N ASN A 164 -18.42 -10.75 8.50
CA ASN A 164 -17.57 -10.63 9.67
C ASN A 164 -17.51 -9.19 10.17
N CYS A 165 -17.47 -8.21 9.28
CA CYS A 165 -17.56 -6.79 9.62
C CYS A 165 -18.88 -6.40 10.31
N LYS A 166 -19.98 -7.13 10.10
CA LYS A 166 -21.26 -6.95 10.80
C LYS A 166 -21.25 -7.52 12.22
N SER A 167 -20.31 -8.41 12.54
CA SER A 167 -20.15 -8.97 13.89
C SER A 167 -19.49 -7.96 14.82
N LEU A 168 -20.21 -7.54 15.86
CA LEU A 168 -19.68 -6.67 16.91
C LEU A 168 -18.40 -7.25 17.53
N LEU A 169 -18.42 -8.53 17.86
CA LEU A 169 -17.28 -9.22 18.48
C LEU A 169 -16.05 -9.21 17.56
N TYR A 170 -16.26 -9.39 16.25
CA TYR A 170 -15.17 -9.40 15.31
C TYR A 170 -14.57 -7.99 15.14
N ARG A 171 -15.38 -6.95 15.04
CA ARG A 171 -14.92 -5.55 14.99
C ARG A 171 -14.09 -5.19 16.22
N GLN A 172 -14.59 -5.55 17.40
CA GLN A 172 -13.87 -5.33 18.65
C GLN A 172 -12.52 -6.07 18.66
N TYR A 173 -12.49 -7.30 18.16
CA TYR A 173 -11.24 -8.06 18.05
C TYR A 173 -10.23 -7.37 17.12
N VAL A 174 -10.65 -6.94 15.92
CA VAL A 174 -9.75 -6.26 14.96
C VAL A 174 -9.21 -4.97 15.56
N VAL A 175 -10.04 -4.17 16.22
CA VAL A 175 -9.61 -2.93 16.88
C VAL A 175 -8.62 -3.20 18.00
N MET A 176 -8.81 -4.26 18.77
CA MET A 176 -7.85 -4.67 19.80
C MET A 176 -6.52 -5.11 19.19
N ASP A 177 -6.55 -5.88 18.11
CA ASP A 177 -5.34 -6.35 17.42
C ASP A 177 -4.53 -5.17 16.86
N LEU A 178 -5.21 -4.22 16.18
CA LEU A 178 -4.61 -2.97 15.72
C LEU A 178 -3.96 -2.18 16.86
N PHE A 179 -4.66 -2.06 17.99
CA PHE A 179 -4.16 -1.33 19.15
C PHE A 179 -2.90 -1.99 19.72
N PHE A 180 -2.89 -3.31 19.89
CA PHE A 180 -1.74 -4.02 20.41
C PHE A 180 -0.55 -3.96 19.46
N CYS A 181 -0.75 -4.13 18.14
CA CYS A 181 0.32 -3.97 17.17
C CYS A 181 0.94 -2.56 17.22
N ALA A 182 0.10 -1.52 17.32
CA ALA A 182 0.58 -0.15 17.40
C ALA A 182 1.36 0.12 18.70
N THR A 183 0.86 -0.36 19.85
CA THR A 183 1.52 -0.18 21.15
C THR A 183 2.81 -0.96 21.26
N ASP A 184 2.88 -2.18 20.72
CA ASP A 184 4.10 -2.98 20.68
C ASP A 184 5.17 -2.30 19.80
N PHE A 185 4.74 -1.73 18.65
CA PHE A 185 5.64 -0.97 17.79
C PHE A 185 6.20 0.27 18.48
N LEU A 186 5.35 1.06 19.17
CA LEU A 186 5.79 2.22 19.95
C LEU A 186 6.72 1.81 21.10
N GLY A 187 6.42 0.70 21.80
CA GLY A 187 7.29 0.14 22.83
C GLY A 187 8.67 -0.23 22.31
N ASN A 188 8.77 -0.77 21.07
CA ASN A 188 10.05 -1.05 20.43
C ASN A 188 10.84 0.21 20.06
N LEU A 189 10.17 1.36 19.93
CA LEU A 189 10.78 2.67 19.72
C LEU A 189 11.07 3.43 21.03
N GLU A 190 10.85 2.79 22.18
CA GLU A 190 10.97 3.41 23.52
C GLU A 190 10.01 4.62 23.72
N ILE A 191 8.92 4.67 22.95
CA ILE A 191 7.88 5.69 23.06
C ILE A 191 6.83 5.19 24.08
N GLY A 192 6.60 5.96 25.15
CA GLY A 192 5.64 5.62 26.17
C GLY A 192 4.19 5.83 25.72
N THR A 193 3.26 5.08 26.30
CA THR A 193 1.82 5.23 26.03
C THR A 193 1.26 6.60 26.43
N GLU A 194 1.97 7.33 27.26
CA GLU A 194 1.66 8.72 27.64
C GLU A 194 1.79 9.71 26.46
N GLU A 195 2.54 9.36 25.42
CA GLU A 195 2.67 10.17 24.20
C GLU A 195 1.51 9.94 23.22
N LEU A 196 0.71 8.88 23.44
CA LEU A 196 -0.50 8.66 22.65
C LEU A 196 -1.55 9.76 22.92
N PRO A 197 -2.39 10.10 21.91
CA PRO A 197 -3.57 10.93 22.13
C PRO A 197 -4.43 10.37 23.28
N GLU A 198 -5.01 11.24 24.10
CA GLU A 198 -5.76 10.83 25.29
C GLU A 198 -6.88 9.83 24.95
N GLU A 199 -7.48 9.97 23.78
CA GLU A 199 -8.53 9.09 23.24
C GLU A 199 -8.01 7.68 22.90
N CYS A 200 -6.69 7.52 22.73
CA CYS A 200 -6.04 6.26 22.38
C CYS A 200 -5.33 5.59 23.58
N ARG A 201 -5.42 6.15 24.79
CA ARG A 201 -4.78 5.59 25.98
C ARG A 201 -5.60 4.52 26.68
N ASP A 202 -6.91 4.52 26.47
CA ASP A 202 -7.83 3.57 27.08
C ASP A 202 -8.48 2.66 26.06
N ILE A 203 -7.98 1.44 25.97
CA ILE A 203 -8.47 0.40 25.05
C ILE A 203 -9.97 0.13 25.25
N ASN A 204 -10.50 0.24 26.48
CA ASN A 204 -11.91 -0.01 26.73
C ASN A 204 -12.79 1.03 26.02
N GLN A 205 -12.37 2.29 26.02
CA GLN A 205 -13.08 3.36 25.31
C GLN A 205 -13.03 3.16 23.81
N ILE A 206 -11.88 2.74 23.26
CA ILE A 206 -11.71 2.47 21.83
C ILE A 206 -12.63 1.32 21.40
N VAL A 207 -12.61 0.21 22.14
CA VAL A 207 -13.41 -0.99 21.85
C VAL A 207 -14.92 -0.71 21.94
N VAL A 208 -15.35 0.12 22.91
CA VAL A 208 -16.77 0.53 23.04
C VAL A 208 -17.19 1.40 21.87
N LYS A 209 -16.36 2.35 21.45
CA LYS A 209 -16.66 3.21 20.26
C LYS A 209 -16.73 2.41 18.97
N ALA A 210 -15.93 1.37 18.80
CA ALA A 210 -15.99 0.48 17.63
C ALA A 210 -17.26 -0.38 17.57
N GLY A 211 -18.01 -0.45 18.67
CA GLY A 211 -19.27 -1.19 18.80
C GLY A 211 -20.51 -0.42 18.35
N ASN A 212 -20.44 0.89 18.26
CA ASN A 212 -21.52 1.78 17.88
C ASN A 212 -21.35 2.25 16.44
#